data_e38b0d7541885252efd2d7f46ced7c95
#
_entry.id   e38b0d7541885252efd2d7f46ced7c95
#
_cell.length_a   1.000
_cell.length_b   1.000
_cell.length_c   1.000
_cell.angle_alpha   90.00
_cell.angle_beta   90.00
_cell.angle_gamma   90.00
#
_symmetry.space_group_name_H-M   'P 1'
#
loop_
_entity.id
_entity.type
_entity.pdbx_description
1 polymer ?
#
loop_
_entity_poly.entity_id
_entity_poly.type
_entity_poly.pdbx_seq_one_letter_code
_entity_poly.pdbx_strand_id
1 'polypeptide(L)'
;VRLIAFLLAASLYLLNLHAQALPQAAVPATSAAGTDIGDRVNHALKTCALQCTVYIPPGNYSFSVSIHLELNTFGTYKLSGDPGAVLNYTGAGDAITTSIGNQAGSSQLLIEGFQLRGNPHAASGIHLMPTNRITVRNMVIIGFSGGDGILVEGTNSSNIYDNLIANNKNGIRLIPTVCTTTRPIRCGPSVEGYPYATNAIHVTDNQITTSTQWAIFEDAVVIGHGLTEAMNNLYMGNNLEANAGAIYLTRSRGTVISANYFEGSGREVVLGVVNGGGGYRAYGPVVRDNYFTTITATPYNIEIQDADSALIEGNSELVGSIAPKNCFVNILTSTRTWISKNAIYQKNAYCLNGVPGTPPSGDGSFFFGQH
;
A
#
# COMPACT_ATOMS: atom_id res chain seq x y z
N VAL A 1 -55.24 -4.83 16.99
CA VAL A 1 -54.69 -3.48 16.68
C VAL A 1 -53.16 -3.48 16.72
N ARG A 2 -52.48 -4.13 17.72
CA ARG A 2 -51.01 -4.13 17.83
C ARG A 2 -50.30 -4.95 16.73
N LEU A 3 -50.94 -5.99 16.19
CA LEU A 3 -50.35 -6.83 15.13
C LEU A 3 -50.32 -6.12 13.76
N ILE A 4 -51.32 -5.30 13.46
CA ILE A 4 -51.41 -4.54 12.21
C ILE A 4 -50.38 -3.42 12.17
N ALA A 5 -50.12 -2.77 13.32
CA ALA A 5 -49.07 -1.75 13.42
C ALA A 5 -47.65 -2.30 13.20
N PHE A 6 -47.41 -3.55 13.63
CA PHE A 6 -46.12 -4.21 13.43
C PHE A 6 -45.88 -4.61 11.96
N LEU A 7 -46.93 -5.07 11.28
CA LEU A 7 -46.84 -5.41 9.84
C LEU A 7 -46.67 -4.18 8.95
N LEU A 8 -47.29 -3.05 9.30
CA LEU A 8 -47.08 -1.77 8.59
C LEU A 8 -45.67 -1.19 8.82
N ALA A 9 -45.14 -1.29 10.02
CA ALA A 9 -43.78 -0.87 10.31
C ALA A 9 -42.73 -1.75 9.59
N ALA A 10 -42.95 -3.06 9.53
CA ALA A 10 -42.06 -3.97 8.82
C ALA A 10 -42.09 -3.78 7.29
N SER A 11 -43.28 -3.48 6.72
CA SER A 11 -43.39 -3.18 5.30
C SER A 11 -42.76 -1.84 4.90
N LEU A 12 -42.84 -0.82 5.76
CA LEU A 12 -42.15 0.45 5.59
C LEU A 12 -40.63 0.30 5.72
N TYR A 13 -40.14 -0.58 6.58
CA TYR A 13 -38.72 -0.89 6.73
C TYR A 13 -38.19 -1.66 5.52
N LEU A 14 -38.96 -2.60 4.98
CA LEU A 14 -38.60 -3.33 3.77
C LEU A 14 -38.65 -2.45 2.51
N LEU A 15 -39.52 -1.47 2.43
CA LEU A 15 -39.57 -0.49 1.34
C LEU A 15 -38.37 0.48 1.38
N ASN A 16 -37.87 0.83 2.56
CA ASN A 16 -36.65 1.65 2.69
C ASN A 16 -35.35 0.88 2.40
N LEU A 17 -35.35 -0.46 2.54
CA LEU A 17 -34.20 -1.29 2.17
C LEU A 17 -34.06 -1.47 0.64
N HIS A 18 -35.08 -1.15 -0.15
CA HIS A 18 -35.05 -1.24 -1.62
C HIS A 18 -34.90 0.11 -2.33
N ALA A 19 -34.75 1.20 -1.61
CA ALA A 19 -34.20 2.43 -2.17
C ALA A 19 -32.67 2.32 -2.32
N GLN A 20 -32.19 1.24 -2.93
CA GLN A 20 -30.88 1.25 -3.56
C GLN A 20 -30.97 2.36 -4.61
N ALA A 21 -30.19 3.41 -4.42
CA ALA A 21 -30.03 4.44 -5.44
C ALA A 21 -29.85 3.72 -6.78
N LEU A 22 -30.73 4.00 -7.74
CA LEU A 22 -30.62 3.48 -9.09
C LEU A 22 -29.15 3.63 -9.50
N PRO A 23 -28.51 2.63 -10.08
CA PRO A 23 -27.13 2.73 -10.48
C PRO A 23 -27.01 3.98 -11.35
N GLN A 24 -26.28 4.95 -10.88
CA GLN A 24 -26.07 6.19 -11.62
C GLN A 24 -25.44 5.79 -12.94
N ALA A 25 -26.03 6.25 -14.06
CA ALA A 25 -25.54 5.90 -15.39
C ALA A 25 -24.06 6.27 -15.48
N ALA A 26 -23.22 5.25 -15.74
CA ALA A 26 -21.80 5.48 -15.92
C ALA A 26 -21.58 6.33 -17.19
N VAL A 27 -20.76 7.37 -17.08
CA VAL A 27 -20.38 8.19 -18.23
C VAL A 27 -19.22 7.50 -18.95
N PRO A 28 -19.39 7.03 -20.20
CA PRO A 28 -18.29 6.46 -20.96
C PRO A 28 -17.21 7.52 -21.23
N ALA A 29 -15.96 7.26 -20.83
CA ALA A 29 -14.86 8.18 -21.08
C ALA A 29 -14.70 8.54 -22.56
N THR A 30 -14.97 7.58 -23.45
CA THR A 30 -14.86 7.77 -24.91
C THR A 30 -15.91 8.70 -25.50
N SER A 31 -16.99 8.99 -24.80
CA SER A 31 -18.02 9.95 -25.23
C SER A 31 -17.68 11.40 -24.88
N ALA A 32 -16.68 11.61 -24.00
CA ALA A 32 -16.27 12.95 -23.60
C ALA A 32 -15.31 13.58 -24.62
N ALA A 33 -15.28 14.92 -24.67
CA ALA A 33 -14.33 15.65 -25.48
C ALA A 33 -12.90 15.52 -24.93
N GLY A 34 -11.90 15.48 -25.79
CA GLY A 34 -10.49 15.44 -25.39
C GLY A 34 -9.56 14.93 -26.47
N THR A 35 -8.28 15.21 -26.32
CA THR A 35 -7.21 14.85 -27.28
C THR A 35 -6.79 13.39 -27.13
N ASP A 36 -6.73 12.89 -25.91
CA ASP A 36 -6.44 11.49 -25.58
C ASP A 36 -7.40 10.99 -24.50
N ILE A 37 -7.29 9.73 -24.09
CA ILE A 37 -8.20 9.15 -23.11
C ILE A 37 -8.04 9.81 -21.73
N GLY A 38 -6.86 10.29 -21.35
CA GLY A 38 -6.63 11.00 -20.09
C GLY A 38 -7.42 12.31 -20.06
N ASP A 39 -7.32 13.10 -21.12
CA ASP A 39 -8.07 14.36 -21.24
C ASP A 39 -9.58 14.12 -21.25
N ARG A 40 -10.04 13.08 -21.95
CA ARG A 40 -11.47 12.68 -21.97
C ARG A 40 -11.98 12.27 -20.58
N VAL A 41 -11.21 11.49 -19.83
CA VAL A 41 -11.55 11.13 -18.45
C VAL A 41 -11.63 12.38 -17.58
N ASN A 42 -10.66 13.28 -17.67
CA ASN A 42 -10.67 14.55 -16.95
C ASN A 42 -11.90 15.40 -17.28
N HIS A 43 -12.27 15.46 -18.56
CA HIS A 43 -13.48 16.18 -18.99
C HIS A 43 -14.75 15.53 -18.44
N ALA A 44 -14.86 14.20 -18.51
CA ALA A 44 -15.99 13.47 -17.96
C ALA A 44 -16.12 13.69 -16.43
N LEU A 45 -15.01 13.66 -15.69
CA LEU A 45 -14.99 13.92 -14.25
C LEU A 45 -15.45 15.34 -13.90
N LYS A 46 -15.06 16.36 -14.68
CA LYS A 46 -15.48 17.75 -14.47
C LYS A 46 -16.98 17.98 -14.70
N THR A 47 -17.58 17.21 -15.58
CA THR A 47 -19.02 17.31 -15.90
C THR A 47 -19.89 16.47 -14.97
N CYS A 48 -19.31 15.63 -14.15
CA CYS A 48 -20.01 14.78 -13.21
C CYS A 48 -20.50 15.55 -11.97
N ALA A 49 -21.69 15.20 -11.50
CA ALA A 49 -22.24 15.66 -10.23
C ALA A 49 -21.58 14.88 -9.05
N LEU A 50 -22.03 15.14 -7.83
CA LEU A 50 -21.47 14.63 -6.56
C LEU A 50 -21.35 13.10 -6.43
N GLN A 51 -22.00 12.33 -7.29
CA GLN A 51 -21.85 10.88 -7.39
C GLN A 51 -21.54 10.54 -8.84
N CYS A 52 -20.29 10.25 -9.13
CA CYS A 52 -19.82 10.12 -10.50
C CYS A 52 -19.15 8.77 -10.72
N THR A 53 -19.58 8.08 -11.77
CA THR A 53 -18.85 6.94 -12.32
C THR A 53 -18.40 7.29 -13.75
N VAL A 54 -17.09 7.35 -13.96
CA VAL A 54 -16.50 7.39 -15.30
C VAL A 54 -16.07 5.99 -15.65
N TYR A 55 -16.56 5.48 -16.78
CA TYR A 55 -16.30 4.14 -17.26
C TYR A 55 -15.40 4.15 -18.49
N ILE A 56 -14.39 3.30 -18.48
CA ILE A 56 -13.47 3.10 -19.60
C ILE A 56 -13.84 1.80 -20.30
N PRO A 57 -14.40 1.86 -21.53
CA PRO A 57 -14.76 0.68 -22.30
C PRO A 57 -13.54 -0.17 -22.67
N PRO A 58 -13.75 -1.44 -23.08
CA PRO A 58 -12.67 -2.26 -23.63
C PRO A 58 -11.97 -1.56 -24.79
N GLY A 59 -10.65 -1.65 -24.84
CA GLY A 59 -9.86 -1.03 -25.90
C GLY A 59 -8.42 -0.78 -25.46
N ASN A 60 -7.60 -0.37 -26.42
CA ASN A 60 -6.19 -0.04 -26.19
C ASN A 60 -6.01 1.47 -26.43
N TYR A 61 -5.74 2.20 -25.37
CA TYR A 61 -5.69 3.66 -25.34
C TYR A 61 -4.29 4.13 -25.00
N SER A 62 -3.73 5.03 -25.81
CA SER A 62 -2.50 5.76 -25.43
C SER A 62 -2.89 7.14 -24.89
N PHE A 63 -2.17 7.60 -23.85
CA PHE A 63 -2.39 8.92 -23.28
C PHE A 63 -1.11 9.49 -22.68
N SER A 64 -1.00 10.81 -22.71
CA SER A 64 0.10 11.58 -22.12
C SER A 64 -0.39 12.59 -21.09
N VAL A 65 -1.66 12.95 -21.15
CA VAL A 65 -2.31 13.83 -20.19
C VAL A 65 -2.69 13.04 -18.96
N SER A 66 -2.11 13.39 -17.80
CA SER A 66 -2.43 12.74 -16.52
C SER A 66 -3.92 12.82 -16.20
N ILE A 67 -4.48 11.74 -15.69
CA ILE A 67 -5.84 11.71 -15.16
C ILE A 67 -5.85 12.33 -13.76
N HIS A 68 -6.62 13.39 -13.55
CA HIS A 68 -6.76 14.09 -12.28
C HIS A 68 -8.10 13.81 -11.63
N LEU A 69 -8.09 13.03 -10.56
CA LEU A 69 -9.27 12.72 -9.77
C LEU A 69 -9.47 13.81 -8.71
N GLU A 70 -10.17 14.88 -9.07
CA GLU A 70 -10.51 15.95 -8.13
C GLU A 70 -11.61 15.49 -7.17
N LEU A 71 -11.26 15.36 -5.90
CA LEU A 71 -12.19 14.97 -4.85
C LEU A 71 -12.85 16.20 -4.25
N ASN A 72 -14.05 16.51 -4.65
CA ASN A 72 -14.87 17.52 -4.01
C ASN A 72 -15.34 17.07 -2.62
N THR A 73 -15.73 18.02 -1.78
CA THR A 73 -15.93 17.86 -0.33
C THR A 73 -16.90 16.76 0.10
N PHE A 74 -17.83 16.32 -0.75
CA PHE A 74 -18.84 15.32 -0.41
C PHE A 74 -19.24 14.57 -1.68
N GLY A 75 -18.67 13.40 -1.93
CA GLY A 75 -19.09 12.63 -3.08
C GLY A 75 -18.47 11.24 -3.14
N THR A 76 -19.09 10.36 -3.88
CA THR A 76 -18.53 9.06 -4.25
C THR A 76 -18.10 9.14 -5.71
N TYR A 77 -16.81 8.94 -5.95
CA TYR A 77 -16.23 8.96 -7.29
C TYR A 77 -15.74 7.56 -7.65
N LYS A 78 -16.01 7.17 -8.87
CA LYS A 78 -15.57 5.88 -9.39
C LYS A 78 -14.94 6.06 -10.77
N LEU A 79 -13.67 5.69 -10.88
CA LEU A 79 -13.02 5.43 -12.16
C LEU A 79 -12.98 3.92 -12.36
N SER A 80 -13.82 3.42 -13.23
CA SER A 80 -13.97 1.99 -13.49
C SER A 80 -13.64 1.68 -14.93
N GLY A 81 -12.99 0.56 -15.20
CA GLY A 81 -12.78 0.09 -16.55
C GLY A 81 -13.21 -1.36 -16.74
N ASP A 82 -13.33 -1.75 -17.99
CA ASP A 82 -13.46 -3.15 -18.36
C ASP A 82 -12.09 -3.85 -18.23
N PRO A 83 -12.00 -5.12 -17.84
CA PRO A 83 -10.74 -5.87 -17.83
C PRO A 83 -9.99 -5.87 -19.17
N GLY A 84 -10.69 -5.66 -20.27
CA GLY A 84 -10.13 -5.45 -21.62
C GLY A 84 -9.73 -4.00 -21.92
N ALA A 85 -9.90 -3.05 -21.01
CA ALA A 85 -9.40 -1.69 -21.16
C ALA A 85 -7.92 -1.63 -20.80
N VAL A 86 -7.08 -1.20 -21.73
CA VAL A 86 -5.62 -1.04 -21.55
C VAL A 86 -5.26 0.42 -21.79
N LEU A 87 -4.76 1.08 -20.76
CA LEU A 87 -4.31 2.46 -20.77
C LEU A 87 -2.77 2.49 -20.78
N ASN A 88 -2.19 2.93 -21.90
CA ASN A 88 -0.73 3.06 -22.05
C ASN A 88 -0.34 4.52 -21.81
N TYR A 89 0.27 4.78 -20.68
CA TYR A 89 0.76 6.10 -20.34
C TYR A 89 2.12 6.37 -20.98
N THR A 90 2.22 7.48 -21.70
CA THR A 90 3.43 7.89 -22.41
C THR A 90 4.08 9.15 -21.83
N GLY A 91 3.46 9.78 -20.83
CA GLY A 91 3.97 10.95 -20.13
C GLY A 91 5.12 10.63 -19.14
N ALA A 92 5.72 11.66 -18.59
CA ALA A 92 6.82 11.55 -17.61
C ALA A 92 6.37 11.74 -16.15
N GLY A 93 5.20 12.29 -15.90
CA GLY A 93 4.64 12.48 -14.56
C GLY A 93 3.90 11.25 -14.04
N ASP A 94 2.96 11.49 -13.13
CA ASP A 94 2.04 10.47 -12.65
C ASP A 94 0.93 10.22 -13.69
N ALA A 95 0.60 8.95 -13.94
CA ALA A 95 -0.43 8.63 -14.93
C ALA A 95 -1.84 8.95 -14.40
N ILE A 96 -2.11 8.61 -13.14
CA ILE A 96 -3.34 8.94 -12.43
C ILE A 96 -2.96 9.59 -11.11
N THR A 97 -3.53 10.75 -10.80
CA THR A 97 -3.29 11.43 -9.54
C THR A 97 -4.59 11.86 -8.89
N THR A 98 -4.68 11.79 -7.58
CA THR A 98 -5.77 12.41 -6.84
C THR A 98 -5.40 13.84 -6.52
N SER A 99 -6.35 14.77 -6.59
CA SER A 99 -6.13 16.08 -6.00
C SER A 99 -6.17 16.00 -4.48
N ILE A 100 -5.55 16.99 -3.83
CA ILE A 100 -5.69 17.19 -2.40
C ILE A 100 -7.14 17.61 -2.15
N GLY A 101 -8.00 16.62 -1.86
CA GLY A 101 -9.39 16.84 -1.56
C GLY A 101 -9.56 17.65 -0.28
N ASN A 102 -10.56 18.52 -0.28
CA ASN A 102 -10.98 19.23 0.91
C ASN A 102 -11.40 18.20 1.97
N GLN A 103 -10.84 18.29 3.17
CA GLN A 103 -10.80 17.23 4.18
C GLN A 103 -12.08 16.91 4.90
N ALA A 104 -13.18 17.38 4.48
CA ALA A 104 -14.45 17.12 5.17
C ALA A 104 -14.83 15.62 5.27
N GLY A 105 -13.86 14.73 4.99
CA GLY A 105 -13.85 13.34 5.46
C GLY A 105 -14.87 12.41 4.86
N SER A 106 -15.61 12.80 3.84
CA SER A 106 -16.73 12.01 3.33
C SER A 106 -16.65 11.60 1.87
N SER A 107 -15.65 12.06 1.12
CA SER A 107 -15.45 11.57 -0.24
C SER A 107 -14.90 10.16 -0.25
N GLN A 108 -15.45 9.30 -1.09
CA GLN A 108 -14.95 7.97 -1.37
C GLN A 108 -14.51 7.91 -2.82
N LEU A 109 -13.34 7.35 -3.07
CA LEU A 109 -12.82 7.11 -4.41
C LEU A 109 -12.59 5.63 -4.62
N LEU A 110 -13.09 5.12 -5.72
CA LEU A 110 -12.81 3.76 -6.19
C LEU A 110 -12.15 3.83 -7.57
N ILE A 111 -10.99 3.19 -7.70
CA ILE A 111 -10.27 2.98 -8.96
C ILE A 111 -10.21 1.48 -9.19
N GLU A 112 -10.79 0.99 -10.29
CA GLU A 112 -10.87 -0.46 -10.49
C GLU A 112 -10.98 -0.92 -11.95
N GLY A 113 -10.52 -2.16 -12.19
CA GLY A 113 -11.00 -3.02 -13.27
C GLY A 113 -10.30 -2.84 -14.62
N PHE A 114 -9.21 -2.09 -14.75
CA PHE A 114 -8.49 -1.91 -16.01
C PHE A 114 -6.98 -2.14 -15.88
N GLN A 115 -6.31 -2.21 -17.03
CA GLN A 115 -4.85 -2.30 -17.08
C GLN A 115 -4.26 -0.90 -17.27
N LEU A 116 -3.28 -0.55 -16.46
CA LEU A 116 -2.48 0.66 -16.57
C LEU A 116 -1.01 0.29 -16.84
N ARG A 117 -0.53 0.69 -18.00
CA ARG A 117 0.85 0.42 -18.43
C ARG A 117 1.64 1.70 -18.47
N GLY A 118 2.79 1.70 -17.83
CA GLY A 118 3.70 2.84 -17.77
C GLY A 118 4.84 2.76 -18.76
N ASN A 119 5.79 3.62 -18.54
CA ASN A 119 7.05 3.71 -19.26
C ASN A 119 8.18 4.06 -18.27
N PRO A 120 9.47 3.93 -18.66
CA PRO A 120 10.60 4.18 -17.75
C PRO A 120 10.74 5.63 -17.25
N HIS A 121 10.06 6.58 -17.87
CA HIS A 121 10.14 8.01 -17.53
C HIS A 121 8.98 8.46 -16.63
N ALA A 122 7.94 7.64 -16.48
CA ALA A 122 6.80 7.95 -15.63
C ALA A 122 7.20 7.96 -14.15
N ALA A 123 6.66 8.91 -13.39
CA ALA A 123 6.93 9.06 -11.97
C ALA A 123 6.15 8.03 -11.14
N SER A 124 4.86 7.82 -11.44
CA SER A 124 4.06 6.75 -10.85
C SER A 124 2.88 6.34 -11.73
N GLY A 125 2.35 5.14 -11.50
CA GLY A 125 1.10 4.69 -12.11
C GLY A 125 -0.09 5.40 -11.48
N ILE A 126 -0.23 5.27 -10.17
CA ILE A 126 -1.27 5.94 -9.39
C ILE A 126 -0.62 6.67 -8.23
N HIS A 127 -0.82 7.98 -8.15
CA HIS A 127 -0.37 8.80 -7.04
C HIS A 127 -1.58 9.22 -6.17
N LEU A 128 -1.71 8.58 -5.03
CA LEU A 128 -2.71 8.93 -4.03
C LEU A 128 -2.16 10.06 -3.16
N MET A 129 -2.50 11.29 -3.52
CA MET A 129 -2.16 12.49 -2.74
C MET A 129 -2.94 12.53 -1.43
N PRO A 130 -2.57 13.42 -0.48
CA PRO A 130 -3.19 13.47 0.84
C PRO A 130 -4.73 13.48 0.80
N THR A 131 -5.33 12.36 1.13
CA THR A 131 -6.79 12.14 1.12
C THR A 131 -7.18 10.97 2.04
N ASN A 132 -8.45 10.58 2.06
CA ASN A 132 -8.97 9.47 2.86
C ASN A 132 -9.89 8.59 2.02
N ARG A 133 -10.05 7.32 2.45
CA ARG A 133 -11.07 6.39 1.95
C ARG A 133 -10.98 6.14 0.44
N ILE A 134 -9.76 5.93 -0.03
CA ILE A 134 -9.52 5.49 -1.41
C ILE A 134 -9.47 3.96 -1.44
N THR A 135 -10.05 3.40 -2.47
CA THR A 135 -9.90 1.98 -2.81
C THR A 135 -9.31 1.84 -4.21
N VAL A 136 -8.22 1.08 -4.33
CA VAL A 136 -7.63 0.65 -5.61
C VAL A 136 -7.69 -0.87 -5.67
N ARG A 137 -8.42 -1.42 -6.63
CA ARG A 137 -8.60 -2.87 -6.72
C ARG A 137 -8.79 -3.40 -8.13
N ASN A 138 -8.57 -4.71 -8.30
CA ASN A 138 -8.77 -5.40 -9.58
C ASN A 138 -8.05 -4.70 -10.76
N MET A 139 -6.89 -4.12 -10.48
CA MET A 139 -6.06 -3.42 -11.45
C MET A 139 -4.88 -4.29 -11.90
N VAL A 140 -4.42 -4.06 -13.11
CA VAL A 140 -3.09 -4.49 -13.57
C VAL A 140 -2.24 -3.25 -13.77
N ILE A 141 -1.19 -3.06 -12.96
CA ILE A 141 -0.34 -1.86 -12.97
C ILE A 141 1.09 -2.29 -13.26
N ILE A 142 1.58 -2.01 -14.46
CA ILE A 142 2.86 -2.55 -14.92
C ILE A 142 3.72 -1.54 -15.69
N GLY A 143 5.04 -1.68 -15.57
CA GLY A 143 6.01 -1.00 -16.45
C GLY A 143 6.40 0.41 -16.03
N PHE A 144 6.14 0.82 -14.80
CA PHE A 144 6.65 2.07 -14.21
C PHE A 144 8.06 1.84 -13.64
N SER A 145 8.97 1.40 -14.50
CA SER A 145 10.30 0.95 -14.08
C SER A 145 11.22 2.08 -13.57
N GLY A 146 10.92 3.33 -13.88
CA GLY A 146 11.57 4.52 -13.31
C GLY A 146 10.88 5.05 -12.05
N GLY A 147 9.68 4.59 -11.74
CA GLY A 147 8.84 5.11 -10.67
C GLY A 147 8.01 4.05 -9.94
N ASP A 148 7.02 4.49 -9.21
CA ASP A 148 6.20 3.64 -8.35
C ASP A 148 4.97 3.12 -9.11
N GLY A 149 4.58 1.85 -8.90
CA GLY A 149 3.28 1.38 -9.39
C GLY A 149 2.14 2.17 -8.73
N ILE A 150 2.16 2.23 -7.40
CA ILE A 150 1.26 3.08 -6.60
C ILE A 150 2.09 3.86 -5.58
N LEU A 151 2.00 5.18 -5.63
CA LEU A 151 2.56 6.09 -4.62
C LEU A 151 1.45 6.55 -3.69
N VAL A 152 1.61 6.34 -2.39
CA VAL A 152 0.66 6.75 -1.34
C VAL A 152 1.31 7.84 -0.50
N GLU A 153 0.88 9.07 -0.68
CA GLU A 153 1.45 10.24 0.00
C GLU A 153 0.47 10.79 1.05
N GLY A 154 0.82 10.73 2.33
CA GLY A 154 0.04 11.31 3.44
C GLY A 154 -1.45 10.94 3.46
N THR A 155 -1.79 9.76 2.98
CA THR A 155 -3.16 9.28 2.81
C THR A 155 -3.57 8.44 4.02
N ASN A 156 -4.85 8.47 4.37
CA ASN A 156 -5.37 7.72 5.51
C ASN A 156 -6.51 6.78 5.11
N SER A 157 -6.69 5.69 5.89
CA SER A 157 -7.86 4.80 5.86
C SER A 157 -8.22 4.33 4.45
N SER A 158 -7.25 3.84 3.71
CA SER A 158 -7.40 3.45 2.30
C SER A 158 -7.02 1.99 2.08
N ASN A 159 -7.57 1.39 1.02
CA ASN A 159 -7.41 -0.02 0.72
C ASN A 159 -6.84 -0.22 -0.68
N ILE A 160 -5.86 -1.08 -0.81
CA ILE A 160 -5.22 -1.49 -2.06
C ILE A 160 -5.24 -3.01 -2.08
N TYR A 161 -6.13 -3.63 -2.89
CA TYR A 161 -6.29 -5.07 -2.84
C TYR A 161 -6.68 -5.69 -4.19
N ASP A 162 -6.43 -7.00 -4.34
CA ASP A 162 -6.72 -7.77 -5.55
C ASP A 162 -6.08 -7.16 -6.82
N ASN A 163 -4.88 -6.59 -6.73
CA ASN A 163 -4.17 -6.02 -7.86
C ASN A 163 -2.99 -6.91 -8.29
N LEU A 164 -2.69 -6.89 -9.59
CA LEU A 164 -1.41 -7.34 -10.14
C LEU A 164 -0.52 -6.12 -10.40
N ILE A 165 0.60 -6.03 -9.67
CA ILE A 165 1.54 -4.90 -9.75
C ILE A 165 2.91 -5.45 -10.12
N ALA A 166 3.43 -5.10 -11.30
CA ALA A 166 4.64 -5.74 -11.82
C ALA A 166 5.57 -4.81 -12.60
N ASN A 167 6.87 -5.13 -12.63
CA ASN A 167 7.87 -4.42 -13.42
C ASN A 167 7.93 -2.91 -13.13
N ASN A 168 7.77 -2.52 -11.89
CA ASN A 168 7.88 -1.13 -11.44
C ASN A 168 9.20 -0.93 -10.66
N LYS A 169 9.58 0.30 -10.40
CA LYS A 169 10.70 0.58 -9.48
C LYS A 169 10.34 0.11 -8.08
N ASN A 170 9.24 0.62 -7.51
CA ASN A 170 8.59 0.04 -6.35
C ASN A 170 7.16 -0.39 -6.76
N GLY A 171 6.67 -1.48 -6.18
CA GLY A 171 5.29 -1.87 -6.37
C GLY A 171 4.35 -0.84 -5.75
N ILE A 172 4.40 -0.70 -4.44
CA ILE A 172 3.64 0.28 -3.64
C ILE A 172 4.62 1.00 -2.72
N ARG A 173 4.65 2.33 -2.80
CA ARG A 173 5.47 3.15 -1.91
C ARG A 173 4.58 4.06 -1.07
N LEU A 174 4.82 4.06 0.25
CA LEU A 174 4.11 4.90 1.21
C LEU A 174 5.08 5.96 1.72
N ILE A 175 4.73 7.22 1.53
CA ILE A 175 5.50 8.35 2.03
C ILE A 175 4.61 9.25 2.89
N PRO A 176 5.15 9.83 3.95
CA PRO A 176 4.46 10.94 4.63
C PRO A 176 4.46 12.18 3.74
N THR A 177 3.63 13.15 4.06
CA THR A 177 3.62 14.44 3.38
C THR A 177 3.82 15.59 4.34
N VAL A 178 4.11 16.76 3.79
CA VAL A 178 4.20 18.03 4.55
C VAL A 178 3.07 18.94 4.18
N CYS A 179 2.61 19.66 5.17
CA CYS A 179 1.80 20.82 4.99
C CYS A 179 2.63 21.99 4.46
N THR A 180 2.29 22.48 3.30
CA THR A 180 2.88 23.69 2.73
C THR A 180 1.78 24.69 2.38
N THR A 181 2.11 25.97 2.23
CA THR A 181 1.18 27.00 1.76
C THR A 181 0.57 26.65 0.39
N THR A 182 1.27 25.86 -0.42
CA THR A 182 0.77 25.36 -1.71
C THR A 182 -0.11 24.12 -1.59
N ARG A 183 -0.18 23.52 -0.40
CA ARG A 183 -1.02 22.36 -0.07
C ARG A 183 -1.86 22.61 1.20
N PRO A 184 -2.64 23.73 1.25
CA PRO A 184 -3.24 24.22 2.50
C PRO A 184 -4.39 23.38 3.03
N ILE A 185 -4.92 22.48 2.25
CA ILE A 185 -6.25 21.91 2.46
C ILE A 185 -6.32 20.97 3.67
N ARG A 186 -5.19 20.38 4.06
CA ARG A 186 -5.16 19.44 5.20
C ARG A 186 -4.56 19.96 6.48
N CYS A 187 -3.92 21.06 6.37
CA CYS A 187 -3.05 21.51 7.44
C CYS A 187 -3.68 22.48 8.40
N GLY A 188 -4.94 22.75 8.33
CA GLY A 188 -5.55 23.81 9.15
C GLY A 188 -4.74 25.12 9.08
N PRO A 189 -5.32 26.28 9.28
CA PRO A 189 -4.67 27.56 9.03
C PRO A 189 -3.45 27.88 9.90
N SER A 190 -3.05 27.02 10.81
CA SER A 190 -2.06 27.33 11.84
C SER A 190 -0.77 26.51 11.82
N VAL A 191 -0.57 25.57 10.87
CA VAL A 191 0.54 24.62 10.99
C VAL A 191 1.23 24.36 9.65
N GLU A 192 1.86 25.40 9.09
CA GLU A 192 2.77 25.23 7.97
C GLU A 192 3.97 24.37 8.40
N GLY A 193 4.33 23.39 7.57
CA GLY A 193 5.45 22.48 7.85
C GLY A 193 5.10 21.31 8.78
N TYR A 194 3.84 21.12 9.19
CA TYR A 194 3.46 19.97 10.02
C TYR A 194 3.40 18.68 9.17
N PRO A 195 4.09 17.62 9.62
CA PRO A 195 4.12 16.37 8.89
C PRO A 195 2.81 15.60 9.03
N TYR A 196 2.35 15.01 7.92
CA TYR A 196 1.24 14.06 7.90
C TYR A 196 1.75 12.65 7.66
N ALA A 197 1.45 11.77 8.59
CA ALA A 197 1.70 10.34 8.44
C ALA A 197 0.79 9.74 7.34
N THR A 198 1.31 8.76 6.63
CA THR A 198 0.49 7.81 5.87
C THR A 198 0.00 6.76 6.86
N ASN A 199 -1.32 6.67 7.08
CA ASN A 199 -1.88 5.95 8.22
C ASN A 199 -3.06 5.06 7.85
N ALA A 200 -3.13 3.87 8.46
CA ALA A 200 -4.21 2.91 8.27
C ALA A 200 -4.43 2.54 6.78
N ILE A 201 -3.36 2.28 6.07
CA ILE A 201 -3.38 1.76 4.71
C ILE A 201 -3.39 0.24 4.76
N HIS A 202 -4.38 -0.36 4.15
CA HIS A 202 -4.46 -1.81 4.01
C HIS A 202 -4.04 -2.21 2.60
N VAL A 203 -2.95 -2.95 2.51
CA VAL A 203 -2.44 -3.55 1.26
C VAL A 203 -2.65 -5.05 1.39
N THR A 204 -3.68 -5.57 0.75
CA THR A 204 -4.09 -6.96 0.97
C THR A 204 -4.35 -7.71 -0.33
N ASP A 205 -4.02 -8.99 -0.35
CA ASP A 205 -4.35 -9.91 -1.45
C ASP A 205 -3.84 -9.45 -2.83
N ASN A 206 -2.74 -8.69 -2.88
CA ASN A 206 -2.11 -8.29 -4.13
C ASN A 206 -1.05 -9.29 -4.57
N GLN A 207 -0.86 -9.44 -5.87
CA GLN A 207 0.34 -10.02 -6.45
C GLN A 207 1.30 -8.89 -6.85
N ILE A 208 2.45 -8.79 -6.18
CA ILE A 208 3.47 -7.77 -6.46
C ILE A 208 4.77 -8.46 -6.85
N THR A 209 5.19 -8.27 -8.09
CA THR A 209 6.33 -9.03 -8.64
C THR A 209 7.27 -8.16 -9.46
N THR A 210 8.54 -8.60 -9.54
CA THR A 210 9.57 -8.01 -10.41
C THR A 210 9.79 -6.49 -10.21
N SER A 211 9.58 -5.99 -9.00
CA SER A 211 9.96 -4.62 -8.63
C SER A 211 11.49 -4.52 -8.57
N THR A 212 12.06 -3.47 -9.20
CA THR A 212 13.52 -3.30 -9.25
C THR A 212 14.12 -2.76 -7.95
N GLN A 213 13.27 -2.29 -7.01
CA GLN A 213 13.64 -1.95 -5.63
C GLN A 213 12.77 -2.75 -4.64
N TRP A 214 11.59 -2.27 -4.28
CA TRP A 214 10.77 -2.91 -3.25
C TRP A 214 9.36 -3.21 -3.74
N ALA A 215 8.79 -4.34 -3.32
CA ALA A 215 7.39 -4.61 -3.56
C ALA A 215 6.51 -3.65 -2.74
N ILE A 216 6.79 -3.51 -1.43
CA ILE A 216 6.13 -2.55 -0.54
C ILE A 216 7.21 -1.77 0.22
N PHE A 217 7.15 -0.46 0.16
CA PHE A 217 8.17 0.42 0.75
C PHE A 217 7.53 1.52 1.59
N GLU A 218 7.65 1.45 2.92
CA GLU A 218 7.38 2.57 3.81
C GLU A 218 8.63 3.44 3.90
N ASP A 219 8.65 4.53 3.15
CA ASP A 219 9.79 5.43 3.03
C ASP A 219 9.59 6.66 3.92
N ALA A 220 10.29 6.67 5.04
CA ALA A 220 10.28 7.83 5.92
C ALA A 220 11.04 9.00 5.28
N VAL A 221 10.41 10.14 5.25
CA VAL A 221 11.00 11.38 4.76
C VAL A 221 11.32 12.30 5.93
N VAL A 222 12.53 12.86 5.96
CA VAL A 222 12.87 13.93 6.89
C VAL A 222 12.22 15.21 6.41
N ILE A 223 11.28 15.72 7.19
CA ILE A 223 10.53 16.91 6.85
C ILE A 223 10.77 17.99 7.90
N GLY A 224 11.39 19.08 7.48
CA GLY A 224 11.58 20.37 8.16
C GLY A 224 11.71 20.40 9.69
N HIS A 225 10.70 20.03 10.43
CA HIS A 225 10.64 20.06 11.89
C HIS A 225 10.59 18.68 12.56
N GLY A 226 10.87 17.61 11.83
CA GLY A 226 10.91 16.27 12.43
C GLY A 226 10.75 15.16 11.40
N LEU A 227 10.99 13.94 11.88
CA LEU A 227 10.78 12.73 11.12
C LEU A 227 9.30 12.37 11.12
N THR A 228 8.77 12.06 9.97
CA THR A 228 7.40 11.58 9.83
C THR A 228 7.42 10.10 9.54
N GLU A 229 6.49 9.39 10.13
CA GLU A 229 6.40 7.93 10.06
C GLU A 229 5.15 7.48 9.31
N ALA A 230 5.19 6.29 8.73
CA ALA A 230 4.00 5.55 8.37
C ALA A 230 3.42 4.88 9.62
N MET A 231 2.09 4.79 9.75
CA MET A 231 1.46 4.35 10.99
C MET A 231 0.33 3.37 10.76
N ASN A 232 0.27 2.33 11.62
CA ASN A 232 -0.87 1.41 11.69
C ASN A 232 -1.28 0.80 10.35
N ASN A 233 -0.32 0.53 9.48
CA ASN A 233 -0.57 -0.06 8.17
C ASN A 233 -0.69 -1.59 8.29
N LEU A 234 -1.43 -2.20 7.38
CA LEU A 234 -1.63 -3.65 7.33
C LEU A 234 -1.23 -4.17 5.94
N TYR A 235 -0.25 -5.08 5.92
CA TYR A 235 0.17 -5.82 4.72
C TYR A 235 -0.16 -7.30 4.92
N MET A 236 -1.23 -7.77 4.26
CA MET A 236 -1.76 -9.10 4.55
C MET A 236 -2.17 -9.86 3.28
N GLY A 237 -1.85 -11.14 3.22
CA GLY A 237 -2.29 -12.01 2.14
C GLY A 237 -1.64 -11.74 0.79
N ASN A 238 -0.60 -10.90 0.72
CA ASN A 238 0.03 -10.56 -0.55
C ASN A 238 0.99 -11.67 -1.01
N ASN A 239 1.04 -11.89 -2.32
CA ASN A 239 2.09 -12.66 -2.97
C ASN A 239 3.19 -11.73 -3.45
N LEU A 240 4.39 -11.82 -2.85
CA LEU A 240 5.54 -10.96 -3.09
C LEU A 240 6.67 -11.77 -3.72
N GLU A 241 6.76 -11.74 -5.06
CA GLU A 241 7.58 -12.66 -5.82
C GLU A 241 8.62 -11.95 -6.69
N ALA A 242 9.85 -12.46 -6.69
CA ALA A 242 10.93 -12.04 -7.57
C ALA A 242 11.23 -10.53 -7.56
N ASN A 243 11.05 -9.86 -6.43
CA ASN A 243 11.38 -8.46 -6.25
C ASN A 243 12.85 -8.29 -5.82
N ALA A 244 13.49 -7.15 -6.08
CA ALA A 244 14.80 -6.86 -5.50
C ALA A 244 14.72 -6.78 -3.97
N GLY A 245 13.61 -6.29 -3.43
CA GLY A 245 13.22 -6.40 -2.04
C GLY A 245 11.71 -6.53 -1.90
N ALA A 246 11.22 -7.28 -0.89
CA ALA A 246 9.78 -7.45 -0.72
C ALA A 246 9.19 -6.33 0.14
N ILE A 247 9.46 -6.27 1.45
CA ILE A 247 8.91 -5.24 2.33
C ILE A 247 10.04 -4.50 3.07
N TYR A 248 10.03 -3.17 2.99
CA TYR A 248 10.95 -2.34 3.75
C TYR A 248 10.21 -1.25 4.54
N LEU A 249 10.42 -1.24 5.85
CA LEU A 249 9.90 -0.22 6.77
C LEU A 249 11.06 0.63 7.28
N THR A 250 11.30 1.81 6.71
CA THR A 250 12.41 2.67 7.17
C THR A 250 12.11 3.33 8.49
N ARG A 251 10.88 3.82 8.66
CA ARG A 251 10.34 4.33 9.91
C ARG A 251 8.84 4.08 9.94
N SER A 252 8.42 3.26 10.84
CA SER A 252 7.06 2.77 10.91
C SER A 252 6.59 2.71 12.37
N ARG A 253 5.29 2.82 12.59
CA ARG A 253 4.70 2.59 13.91
C ARG A 253 3.48 1.68 13.81
N GLY A 254 3.55 0.54 14.49
CA GLY A 254 2.42 -0.38 14.60
C GLY A 254 2.02 -1.05 13.29
N THR A 255 2.93 -1.14 12.30
CA THR A 255 2.67 -1.83 11.05
C THR A 255 2.64 -3.33 11.25
N VAL A 256 1.64 -4.00 10.67
CA VAL A 256 1.45 -5.45 10.70
C VAL A 256 1.72 -6.04 9.32
N ILE A 257 2.61 -7.03 9.27
CA ILE A 257 2.95 -7.84 8.09
C ILE A 257 2.51 -9.26 8.40
N SER A 258 1.41 -9.73 7.80
CA SER A 258 0.85 -11.04 8.16
C SER A 258 0.31 -11.82 6.98
N ALA A 259 0.41 -13.14 7.07
CA ALA A 259 -0.13 -14.07 6.07
C ALA A 259 0.32 -13.82 4.62
N ASN A 260 1.48 -13.18 4.42
CA ASN A 260 2.03 -12.96 3.08
C ASN A 260 2.87 -14.16 2.64
N TYR A 261 2.95 -14.34 1.33
CA TYR A 261 3.83 -15.30 0.68
C TYR A 261 5.03 -14.57 0.08
N PHE A 262 6.23 -14.94 0.48
CA PHE A 262 7.49 -14.37 0.01
C PHE A 262 8.24 -15.40 -0.84
N GLU A 263 8.50 -15.08 -2.10
CA GLU A 263 9.21 -15.98 -3.02
C GLU A 263 10.24 -15.24 -3.86
N GLY A 264 11.49 -15.65 -3.73
CA GLY A 264 12.55 -15.25 -4.65
C GLY A 264 12.94 -13.79 -4.63
N SER A 265 12.59 -13.04 -3.60
CA SER A 265 13.02 -11.64 -3.45
C SER A 265 14.46 -11.56 -2.94
N GLY A 266 15.20 -10.52 -3.34
CA GLY A 266 16.59 -10.31 -2.94
C GLY A 266 16.74 -10.03 -1.44
N ARG A 267 15.77 -9.35 -0.82
CA ARG A 267 15.60 -9.14 0.64
C ARG A 267 14.10 -9.25 0.92
N GLU A 268 13.71 -9.99 1.95
CA GLU A 268 12.28 -10.24 2.15
C GLU A 268 11.64 -9.21 3.08
N VAL A 269 12.04 -9.13 4.35
CA VAL A 269 11.53 -8.10 5.25
C VAL A 269 12.68 -7.36 5.90
N VAL A 270 12.65 -6.02 5.85
CA VAL A 270 13.65 -5.15 6.48
C VAL A 270 12.94 -4.14 7.39
N LEU A 271 13.37 -4.06 8.65
CA LEU A 271 12.79 -3.20 9.67
C LEU A 271 13.81 -2.17 10.18
N GLY A 272 13.53 -0.88 10.00
CA GLY A 272 14.39 0.22 10.38
C GLY A 272 15.56 0.45 9.41
N VAL A 273 16.43 1.38 9.74
CA VAL A 273 17.63 1.74 8.97
C VAL A 273 18.85 1.70 9.86
N VAL A 274 19.86 0.93 9.48
CA VAL A 274 21.15 0.88 10.20
C VAL A 274 21.77 2.27 10.26
N ASN A 275 22.18 2.67 11.47
CA ASN A 275 22.85 3.95 11.72
C ASN A 275 22.06 5.19 11.25
N GLY A 276 20.75 5.07 11.10
CA GLY A 276 19.85 6.14 10.65
C GLY A 276 19.74 7.33 11.62
N GLY A 277 20.57 7.39 12.66
CA GLY A 277 20.62 8.51 13.60
C GLY A 277 19.27 8.81 14.23
N GLY A 278 18.94 8.18 15.36
CA GLY A 278 17.82 8.55 16.28
C GLY A 278 16.40 8.65 15.72
N GLY A 279 16.20 8.46 14.43
CA GLY A 279 14.93 8.76 13.80
C GLY A 279 14.35 7.70 12.87
N TYR A 280 15.15 6.80 12.34
CA TYR A 280 14.70 5.81 11.35
C TYR A 280 14.48 4.42 11.99
N ARG A 281 13.66 4.36 13.00
CA ARG A 281 13.34 3.14 13.74
C ARG A 281 11.93 2.65 13.45
N ALA A 282 11.78 1.34 13.31
CA ALA A 282 10.47 0.71 13.31
C ALA A 282 9.98 0.49 14.75
N TYR A 283 8.84 1.05 15.12
CA TYR A 283 8.23 0.95 16.45
C TYR A 283 7.06 -0.02 16.44
N GLY A 284 7.15 -1.10 17.22
CA GLY A 284 6.11 -2.10 17.38
C GLY A 284 5.70 -2.79 16.06
N PRO A 285 6.62 -3.10 15.13
CA PRO A 285 6.24 -3.86 13.95
C PRO A 285 5.89 -5.29 14.36
N VAL A 286 4.87 -5.85 13.70
CA VAL A 286 4.46 -7.24 13.87
C VAL A 286 4.67 -7.97 12.56
N VAL A 287 5.48 -9.04 12.56
CA VAL A 287 5.69 -9.92 11.40
C VAL A 287 5.25 -11.32 11.81
N ARG A 288 4.08 -11.74 11.31
CA ARG A 288 3.49 -13.00 11.78
C ARG A 288 2.79 -13.79 10.69
N ASP A 289 2.73 -15.10 10.90
CA ASP A 289 1.95 -16.03 10.07
C ASP A 289 2.29 -15.96 8.57
N ASN A 290 3.51 -15.50 8.22
CA ASN A 290 3.96 -15.39 6.83
C ASN A 290 4.63 -16.68 6.37
N TYR A 291 4.60 -16.88 5.04
CA TYR A 291 5.30 -17.97 4.37
C TYR A 291 6.50 -17.43 3.61
N PHE A 292 7.69 -18.00 3.90
CA PHE A 292 8.94 -17.66 3.23
C PHE A 292 9.46 -18.87 2.44
N THR A 293 9.81 -18.68 1.17
CA THR A 293 10.49 -19.70 0.39
C THR A 293 11.98 -19.40 0.26
N THR A 294 12.81 -20.40 0.40
CA THR A 294 14.28 -20.27 0.35
C THR A 294 14.83 -20.39 -1.08
N ILE A 295 14.25 -19.68 -2.04
CA ILE A 295 14.66 -19.78 -3.44
C ILE A 295 15.88 -18.92 -3.76
N THR A 296 16.14 -17.87 -2.99
CA THR A 296 17.25 -16.93 -3.23
C THR A 296 18.35 -17.05 -2.20
N ALA A 297 19.57 -16.72 -2.61
CA ALA A 297 20.77 -16.69 -1.76
C ALA A 297 20.80 -15.50 -0.76
N THR A 298 19.64 -14.97 -0.35
CA THR A 298 19.59 -13.94 0.68
C THR A 298 20.02 -14.50 2.02
N PRO A 299 20.83 -13.78 2.81
CA PRO A 299 21.37 -14.34 4.05
C PRO A 299 20.30 -14.51 5.15
N TYR A 300 19.19 -13.77 5.09
CA TYR A 300 18.13 -13.74 6.11
C TYR A 300 16.76 -13.56 5.48
N ASN A 301 15.70 -14.06 6.13
CA ASN A 301 14.31 -13.77 5.74
C ASN A 301 13.85 -12.42 6.32
N ILE A 302 14.21 -12.17 7.59
CA ILE A 302 13.87 -10.93 8.28
C ILE A 302 15.15 -10.28 8.78
N GLU A 303 15.37 -9.03 8.41
CA GLU A 303 16.49 -8.21 8.88
C GLU A 303 15.98 -7.06 9.73
N ILE A 304 16.34 -7.04 11.01
CA ILE A 304 16.03 -5.96 11.93
C ILE A 304 17.25 -5.04 12.00
N GLN A 305 17.21 -3.95 11.23
CA GLN A 305 18.30 -2.97 11.20
C GLN A 305 18.22 -2.00 12.38
N ASP A 306 17.01 -1.51 12.70
CA ASP A 306 16.72 -0.74 13.91
C ASP A 306 15.22 -0.84 14.24
N ALA A 307 14.88 -1.54 15.31
CA ALA A 307 13.50 -1.67 15.74
C ALA A 307 13.34 -1.58 17.25
N ASP A 308 12.16 -1.16 17.69
CA ASP A 308 11.75 -1.21 19.08
C ASP A 308 10.43 -1.96 19.22
N SER A 309 10.36 -2.90 20.15
CA SER A 309 9.17 -3.70 20.43
C SER A 309 8.67 -4.52 19.22
N ALA A 310 9.58 -5.07 18.42
CA ALA A 310 9.23 -5.93 17.30
C ALA A 310 8.69 -7.28 17.78
N LEU A 311 7.64 -7.78 17.14
CA LEU A 311 7.09 -9.12 17.37
C LEU A 311 7.22 -9.95 16.07
N ILE A 312 7.95 -11.07 16.17
CA ILE A 312 8.18 -11.99 15.05
C ILE A 312 7.66 -13.38 15.46
N GLU A 313 6.47 -13.76 15.00
CA GLU A 313 5.86 -15.01 15.49
C GLU A 313 5.09 -15.78 14.42
N GLY A 314 4.99 -17.08 14.57
CA GLY A 314 4.12 -17.93 13.75
C GLY A 314 4.50 -18.02 12.28
N ASN A 315 5.65 -17.51 11.88
CA ASN A 315 6.08 -17.57 10.48
C ASN A 315 6.55 -18.97 10.11
N SER A 316 6.34 -19.35 8.87
CA SER A 316 6.76 -20.64 8.33
C SER A 316 7.75 -20.46 7.18
N GLU A 317 8.77 -21.28 7.16
CA GLU A 317 9.72 -21.35 6.06
C GLU A 317 9.56 -22.66 5.30
N LEU A 318 9.32 -22.54 3.99
CA LEU A 318 9.28 -23.69 3.10
C LEU A 318 10.67 -24.02 2.58
N VAL A 319 10.97 -25.31 2.55
CA VAL A 319 12.25 -25.83 2.05
C VAL A 319 12.32 -25.62 0.52
N GLY A 320 13.15 -24.70 0.09
CA GLY A 320 13.54 -24.54 -1.31
C GLY A 320 14.77 -25.40 -1.67
N SER A 321 15.17 -25.36 -2.93
CA SER A 321 16.32 -26.10 -3.46
C SER A 321 17.70 -25.50 -3.12
N ILE A 322 17.76 -24.42 -2.39
CA ILE A 322 18.99 -23.67 -2.06
C ILE A 322 19.45 -24.00 -0.64
N ALA A 323 20.76 -23.92 -0.43
CA ALA A 323 21.35 -24.13 0.89
C ALA A 323 20.72 -23.22 1.95
N PRO A 324 20.46 -23.73 3.16
CA PRO A 324 19.82 -22.96 4.22
C PRO A 324 20.62 -21.70 4.51
N LYS A 325 19.89 -20.61 4.68
CA LYS A 325 20.44 -19.31 5.18
C LYS A 325 21.08 -19.51 6.54
N ASN A 326 21.93 -18.59 6.95
CA ASN A 326 22.56 -18.71 8.28
C ASN A 326 21.53 -18.60 9.41
N CYS A 327 20.57 -17.67 9.26
CA CYS A 327 19.54 -17.42 10.27
C CYS A 327 18.24 -16.97 9.61
N PHE A 328 17.12 -17.27 10.27
CA PHE A 328 15.81 -16.79 9.84
C PHE A 328 15.68 -15.28 10.08
N VAL A 329 16.04 -14.80 11.28
CA VAL A 329 16.06 -13.38 11.64
C VAL A 329 17.48 -12.92 11.89
N ASN A 330 17.91 -11.79 11.35
CA ASN A 330 19.15 -11.11 11.72
C ASN A 330 18.84 -9.80 12.42
N ILE A 331 19.39 -9.62 13.61
CA ILE A 331 19.21 -8.43 14.44
C ILE A 331 20.51 -7.63 14.47
N LEU A 332 20.51 -6.43 13.91
CA LEU A 332 21.65 -5.51 13.98
C LEU A 332 21.52 -4.58 15.19
N THR A 333 20.39 -3.89 15.31
CA THR A 333 20.07 -3.01 16.44
C THR A 333 18.60 -3.18 16.77
N SER A 334 18.29 -3.50 18.02
CA SER A 334 16.91 -3.62 18.47
C SER A 334 16.79 -3.47 19.97
N THR A 335 15.65 -2.95 20.39
CA THR A 335 15.22 -2.98 21.78
C THR A 335 13.90 -3.74 21.87
N ARG A 336 13.77 -4.63 22.86
CA ARG A 336 12.50 -5.35 23.13
C ARG A 336 11.93 -6.14 21.95
N THR A 337 12.75 -6.92 21.25
CA THR A 337 12.28 -7.82 20.18
C THR A 337 11.86 -9.16 20.78
N TRP A 338 10.69 -9.62 20.38
CA TRP A 338 10.15 -10.94 20.71
C TRP A 338 10.12 -11.84 19.47
N ILE A 339 10.71 -13.03 19.57
CA ILE A 339 10.71 -14.03 18.48
C ILE A 339 10.17 -15.35 19.05
N SER A 340 9.09 -15.88 18.48
CA SER A 340 8.45 -17.09 18.98
C SER A 340 7.70 -17.87 17.91
N LYS A 341 7.56 -19.18 18.13
CA LYS A 341 6.68 -20.08 17.37
C LYS A 341 6.90 -20.07 15.85
N ASN A 342 8.08 -19.71 15.36
CA ASN A 342 8.39 -19.76 13.94
C ASN A 342 8.81 -21.18 13.55
N ALA A 343 8.19 -21.73 12.50
CA ALA A 343 8.55 -23.00 11.89
C ALA A 343 9.63 -22.76 10.83
N ILE A 344 10.89 -22.88 11.22
CA ILE A 344 12.04 -22.53 10.38
C ILE A 344 12.79 -23.76 9.88
N TYR A 345 13.27 -23.68 8.66
CA TYR A 345 14.20 -24.66 8.07
C TYR A 345 15.66 -24.28 8.34
N GLN A 346 15.92 -23.03 8.67
CA GLN A 346 17.25 -22.50 8.93
C GLN A 346 17.91 -23.19 10.12
N LYS A 347 19.23 -23.27 10.06
CA LYS A 347 20.04 -23.82 11.16
C LYS A 347 19.85 -23.05 12.48
N ASN A 348 19.61 -21.74 12.39
CA ASN A 348 19.46 -20.87 13.53
C ASN A 348 18.21 -20.01 13.40
N ALA A 349 17.45 -19.87 14.49
CA ALA A 349 16.27 -19.02 14.52
C ALA A 349 16.63 -17.54 14.38
N TYR A 350 17.78 -17.11 14.91
CA TYR A 350 18.26 -15.74 14.80
C TYR A 350 19.78 -15.62 14.82
N CYS A 351 20.24 -14.50 14.30
CA CYS A 351 21.62 -14.01 14.40
C CYS A 351 21.65 -12.63 15.07
N LEU A 352 22.74 -12.34 15.74
CA LEU A 352 23.12 -10.99 16.18
C LEU A 352 24.32 -10.54 15.34
N ASN A 353 24.13 -9.49 14.55
CA ASN A 353 25.15 -9.00 13.60
C ASN A 353 25.72 -10.11 12.70
N GLY A 354 24.87 -10.98 12.21
CA GLY A 354 25.26 -12.12 11.37
C GLY A 354 25.85 -13.33 12.11
N VAL A 355 26.05 -13.25 13.44
CA VAL A 355 26.56 -14.34 14.26
C VAL A 355 25.39 -15.10 14.89
N PRO A 356 25.33 -16.44 14.72
CA PRO A 356 24.28 -17.24 15.33
C PRO A 356 24.16 -17.03 16.84
N GLY A 357 22.94 -16.70 17.28
CA GLY A 357 22.63 -16.60 18.71
C GLY A 357 22.29 -17.98 19.28
N THR A 358 22.59 -18.19 20.55
CA THR A 358 22.17 -19.39 21.28
C THR A 358 20.76 -19.14 21.84
N PRO A 359 19.71 -19.85 21.39
CA PRO A 359 18.39 -19.68 21.97
C PRO A 359 18.42 -20.11 23.45
N PRO A 360 17.72 -19.41 24.36
CA PRO A 360 17.50 -19.93 25.68
C PRO A 360 16.75 -21.26 25.62
N SER A 361 17.07 -22.17 26.52
CA SER A 361 16.41 -23.48 26.61
C SER A 361 14.94 -23.30 26.94
N GLY A 362 14.04 -23.74 26.05
CA GLY A 362 12.59 -23.63 26.21
C GLY A 362 11.82 -23.91 24.94
N ASP A 363 10.64 -23.38 24.82
CA ASP A 363 9.68 -23.52 23.69
C ASP A 363 10.12 -22.84 22.38
N GLY A 364 11.39 -22.43 22.28
CA GLY A 364 11.92 -21.67 21.13
C GLY A 364 11.55 -20.19 21.13
N SER A 365 10.89 -19.71 22.16
CA SER A 365 10.58 -18.29 22.33
C SER A 365 11.71 -17.58 23.06
N PHE A 366 12.09 -16.40 22.62
CA PHE A 366 13.05 -15.57 23.34
C PHE A 366 12.74 -14.08 23.19
N PHE A 367 13.09 -13.35 24.23
CA PHE A 367 13.00 -11.91 24.29
C PHE A 367 14.41 -11.33 24.22
N PHE A 368 14.64 -10.43 23.28
CA PHE A 368 15.87 -9.67 23.16
C PHE A 368 15.60 -8.22 23.59
N GLY A 369 16.24 -7.80 24.67
CA GLY A 369 16.16 -6.42 25.15
C GLY A 369 17.54 -5.93 25.58
N GLN A 370 17.94 -4.74 25.14
CA GLN A 370 19.01 -3.99 25.78
C GLN A 370 18.36 -3.10 26.85
N HIS A 371 18.89 -3.15 28.07
CA HIS A 371 18.54 -2.25 29.17
C HIS A 371 19.25 -0.93 29.03
#